data_7012634453549ee8cb74b9e21de5db4f
#
_entry.id   7012634453549ee8cb74b9e21de5db4f
#
_cell.length_a   1.000
_cell.length_b   1.000
_cell.length_c   1.000
_cell.angle_alpha   90.00
_cell.angle_beta   90.00
_cell.angle_gamma   90.00
#
_symmetry.space_group_name_H-M   'P 1'
#
loop_
_entity.id
_entity.type
_entity.pdbx_description
1 polymer ?
#
loop_
_entity_poly.entity_id
_entity_poly.type
_entity_poly.pdbx_seq_one_letter_code
_entity_poly.pdbx_strand_id
1 'polypeptide(L)'
;MGRLSGKRALVTAAGQGIGRATALAMAAEGAKVFATDINPETLAEVQSACTGQMETYVLDVLDATSTREGIDRAQPDILFNGAGFVHHGTIIDATEDEWDFAFNLNVRSMMRTIQAALPGMLERGGGSIINMSSACSSIIGAPNRFIYGTTKAAVIGLTKSVAMDYIKQGIRCNAICPGTVESPSLHDRLRATGDEVQAMKDFVARQPMGRIGTAEEIAALA
;
A
#
# COMPACT_ATOMS: atom_id res chain seq x y z
N MET A 1 4.97 -5.58 26.25
CA MET A 1 4.86 -6.45 25.08
C MET A 1 4.10 -5.66 24.01
N GLY A 2 4.63 -5.52 22.79
CA GLY A 2 3.96 -4.78 21.72
C GLY A 2 2.68 -5.49 21.24
N ARG A 3 1.76 -4.74 20.63
CA ARG A 3 0.45 -5.24 20.15
C ARG A 3 0.59 -6.36 19.12
N LEU A 4 1.71 -6.43 18.38
CA LEU A 4 1.99 -7.37 17.30
C LEU A 4 3.05 -8.42 17.68
N SER A 5 3.36 -8.58 18.97
CA SER A 5 4.35 -9.57 19.41
C SER A 5 4.02 -10.97 18.92
N GLY A 6 4.99 -11.64 18.28
CA GLY A 6 4.87 -12.97 17.70
C GLY A 6 4.17 -13.03 16.34
N LYS A 7 3.72 -11.89 15.78
CA LYS A 7 3.14 -11.81 14.44
C LYS A 7 4.21 -11.62 13.36
N ARG A 8 3.94 -12.14 12.19
CA ARG A 8 4.74 -11.99 10.97
C ARG A 8 4.00 -11.06 10.02
N ALA A 9 4.59 -9.91 9.70
CA ALA A 9 3.99 -8.91 8.83
C ALA A 9 4.80 -8.77 7.53
N LEU A 10 4.13 -8.89 6.39
CA LEU A 10 4.73 -8.56 5.09
C LEU A 10 4.16 -7.21 4.63
N VAL A 11 5.07 -6.30 4.27
CA VAL A 11 4.75 -4.96 3.79
C VAL A 11 5.34 -4.78 2.40
N THR A 12 4.50 -4.55 1.39
CA THR A 12 4.95 -4.25 0.02
C THR A 12 5.12 -2.74 -0.17
N ALA A 13 6.02 -2.34 -1.08
CA ALA A 13 6.44 -0.95 -1.28
C ALA A 13 6.89 -0.28 0.05
N ALA A 14 7.71 -1.00 0.81
CA ALA A 14 8.18 -0.59 2.13
C ALA A 14 9.39 0.33 2.09
N GLY A 15 9.98 0.61 0.92
CA GLY A 15 11.18 1.43 0.78
C GLY A 15 10.95 2.90 1.13
N GLN A 16 9.72 3.42 1.00
CA GLN A 16 9.43 4.83 1.22
C GLN A 16 7.97 5.10 1.65
N GLY A 17 7.68 6.33 2.05
CA GLY A 17 6.33 6.83 2.32
C GLY A 17 5.56 5.97 3.33
N ILE A 18 4.29 5.70 3.02
CA ILE A 18 3.37 4.97 3.90
C ILE A 18 3.86 3.55 4.19
N GLY A 19 4.39 2.85 3.16
CA GLY A 19 4.92 1.48 3.34
C GLY A 19 6.07 1.44 4.34
N ARG A 20 7.04 2.38 4.21
CA ARG A 20 8.17 2.52 5.14
C ARG A 20 7.68 2.79 6.57
N ALA A 21 6.82 3.80 6.75
CA ALA A 21 6.29 4.14 8.06
C ALA A 21 5.54 2.97 8.71
N THR A 22 4.72 2.24 7.91
CA THR A 22 3.98 1.06 8.37
C THR A 22 4.92 -0.07 8.79
N ALA A 23 5.96 -0.36 8.00
CA ALA A 23 6.94 -1.40 8.32
C ALA A 23 7.66 -1.10 9.64
N LEU A 24 8.11 0.14 9.83
CA LEU A 24 8.77 0.59 11.06
C LEU A 24 7.81 0.54 12.27
N ALA A 25 6.57 1.01 12.11
CA ALA A 25 5.57 0.99 13.17
C ALA A 25 5.23 -0.45 13.60
N MET A 26 5.02 -1.37 12.65
CA MET A 26 4.74 -2.77 12.95
C MET A 26 5.92 -3.45 13.67
N ALA A 27 7.16 -3.13 13.27
CA ALA A 27 8.36 -3.64 13.94
C ALA A 27 8.49 -3.11 15.39
N ALA A 28 8.19 -1.84 15.61
CA ALA A 28 8.16 -1.22 16.95
C ALA A 28 7.10 -1.85 17.85
N GLU A 29 5.98 -2.32 17.28
CA GLU A 29 4.92 -3.06 18.00
C GLU A 29 5.24 -4.55 18.19
N GLY A 30 6.45 -5.01 17.84
CA GLY A 30 6.95 -6.34 18.12
C GLY A 30 6.68 -7.39 17.05
N ALA A 31 6.21 -7.01 15.87
CA ALA A 31 6.12 -7.93 14.74
C ALA A 31 7.51 -8.26 14.18
N LYS A 32 7.67 -9.49 13.66
CA LYS A 32 8.72 -9.77 12.68
C LYS A 32 8.26 -9.26 11.31
N VAL A 33 8.86 -8.16 10.84
CA VAL A 33 8.47 -7.50 9.59
C VAL A 33 9.31 -8.01 8.43
N PHE A 34 8.67 -8.31 7.33
CA PHE A 34 9.25 -8.56 6.01
C PHE A 34 8.95 -7.35 5.14
N ALA A 35 9.89 -6.43 5.07
CA ALA A 35 9.75 -5.21 4.30
C ALA A 35 10.27 -5.43 2.87
N THR A 36 9.41 -5.20 1.88
CA THR A 36 9.74 -5.49 0.49
C THR A 36 9.49 -4.30 -0.42
N ASP A 37 10.36 -4.14 -1.40
CA ASP A 37 10.29 -3.10 -2.43
C ASP A 37 11.04 -3.58 -3.68
N ILE A 38 10.91 -2.89 -4.80
CA ILE A 38 11.74 -3.13 -5.99
C ILE A 38 13.12 -2.47 -5.88
N ASN A 39 13.29 -1.48 -4.98
CA ASN A 39 14.53 -0.73 -4.80
C ASN A 39 15.32 -1.25 -3.58
N PRO A 40 16.47 -1.92 -3.79
CA PRO A 40 17.29 -2.45 -2.70
C PRO A 40 17.95 -1.36 -1.85
N GLU A 41 18.20 -0.16 -2.40
CA GLU A 41 18.84 0.93 -1.66
C GLU A 41 17.90 1.47 -0.58
N THR A 42 16.64 1.77 -0.95
CA THR A 42 15.65 2.23 0.02
C THR A 42 15.32 1.16 1.05
N LEU A 43 15.36 -0.13 0.69
CA LEU A 43 15.22 -1.23 1.64
C LEU A 43 16.36 -1.26 2.68
N ALA A 44 17.61 -1.01 2.26
CA ALA A 44 18.75 -0.93 3.18
C ALA A 44 18.59 0.24 4.18
N GLU A 45 18.07 1.38 3.72
CA GLU A 45 17.76 2.53 4.60
C GLU A 45 16.68 2.18 5.63
N VAL A 46 15.61 1.51 5.22
CA VAL A 46 14.53 1.06 6.13
C VAL A 46 15.06 0.07 7.15
N GLN A 47 15.87 -0.91 6.71
CA GLN A 47 16.51 -1.87 7.59
C GLN A 47 17.38 -1.19 8.65
N SER A 48 18.16 -0.18 8.24
CA SER A 48 19.04 0.57 9.16
C SER A 48 18.27 1.43 10.16
N ALA A 49 17.09 1.92 9.79
CA ALA A 49 16.24 2.73 10.65
C ALA A 49 15.38 1.87 11.61
N CYS A 50 15.31 0.57 11.40
CA CYS A 50 14.46 -0.30 12.20
C CYS A 50 15.10 -0.62 13.57
N THR A 51 14.35 -0.44 14.63
CA THR A 51 14.76 -0.81 16.00
C THR A 51 14.20 -2.16 16.46
N GLY A 52 13.33 -2.77 15.66
CA GLY A 52 12.69 -4.05 15.94
C GLY A 52 13.24 -5.19 15.07
N GLN A 53 12.43 -6.24 14.88
CA GLN A 53 12.80 -7.36 14.02
C GLN A 53 12.34 -7.10 12.59
N MET A 54 13.30 -6.93 11.68
CA MET A 54 13.01 -6.71 10.26
C MET A 54 13.93 -7.53 9.36
N GLU A 55 13.38 -8.02 8.29
CA GLU A 55 14.07 -8.65 7.18
C GLU A 55 13.65 -7.94 5.89
N THR A 56 14.60 -7.58 5.04
CA THR A 56 14.30 -6.89 3.78
C THR A 56 14.72 -7.76 2.59
N TYR A 57 13.94 -7.71 1.53
CA TYR A 57 14.29 -8.32 0.24
C TYR A 57 13.52 -7.68 -0.91
N VAL A 58 14.11 -7.79 -2.10
CA VAL A 58 13.49 -7.30 -3.34
C VAL A 58 12.27 -8.17 -3.66
N LEU A 59 11.15 -7.53 -3.94
CA LEU A 59 9.93 -8.16 -4.40
C LEU A 59 9.24 -7.24 -5.42
N ASP A 60 9.11 -7.73 -6.65
CA ASP A 60 8.33 -7.07 -7.69
C ASP A 60 6.89 -7.64 -7.68
N VAL A 61 5.94 -6.81 -7.28
CA VAL A 61 4.51 -7.18 -7.24
C VAL A 61 3.90 -7.34 -8.65
N LEU A 62 4.58 -6.90 -9.70
CA LEU A 62 4.17 -7.13 -11.09
C LEU A 62 4.57 -8.52 -11.57
N ASP A 63 5.56 -9.15 -10.96
CA ASP A 63 6.00 -10.52 -11.23
C ASP A 63 5.30 -11.52 -10.30
N ALA A 64 4.62 -12.50 -10.89
CA ALA A 64 3.86 -13.50 -10.13
C ALA A 64 4.76 -14.47 -9.36
N THR A 65 5.95 -14.80 -9.93
CA THR A 65 6.92 -15.69 -9.29
C THR A 65 7.56 -15.00 -8.10
N SER A 66 8.08 -13.78 -8.29
CA SER A 66 8.63 -12.94 -7.22
C SER A 66 7.63 -12.75 -6.07
N THR A 67 6.35 -12.48 -6.41
CA THR A 67 5.29 -12.36 -5.41
C THR A 67 5.11 -13.65 -4.62
N ARG A 68 5.03 -14.81 -5.27
CA ARG A 68 4.84 -16.10 -4.60
C ARG A 68 6.01 -16.43 -3.69
N GLU A 69 7.24 -16.35 -4.20
CA GLU A 69 8.45 -16.63 -3.43
C GLU A 69 8.58 -15.72 -2.21
N GLY A 70 8.26 -14.42 -2.37
CA GLY A 70 8.28 -13.47 -1.27
C GLY A 70 7.24 -13.77 -0.18
N ILE A 71 6.04 -14.16 -0.57
CA ILE A 71 4.99 -14.60 0.37
C ILE A 71 5.36 -15.90 1.06
N ASP A 72 5.89 -16.88 0.33
CA ASP A 72 6.31 -18.18 0.88
C ASP A 72 7.45 -18.00 1.90
N ARG A 73 8.38 -17.09 1.65
CA ARG A 73 9.43 -16.70 2.61
C ARG A 73 8.88 -16.05 3.86
N ALA A 74 7.94 -15.13 3.70
CA ALA A 74 7.38 -14.37 4.81
C ALA A 74 6.38 -15.18 5.63
N GLN A 75 5.56 -16.04 5.02
CA GLN A 75 4.43 -16.72 5.66
C GLN A 75 3.64 -15.77 6.59
N PRO A 76 3.06 -14.68 6.05
CA PRO A 76 2.58 -13.58 6.86
C PRO A 76 1.27 -13.90 7.60
N ASP A 77 1.13 -13.40 8.82
CA ASP A 77 -0.14 -13.26 9.56
C ASP A 77 -0.81 -11.93 9.21
N ILE A 78 0.00 -10.95 8.82
CA ILE A 78 -0.43 -9.61 8.41
C ILE A 78 0.16 -9.31 7.04
N LEU A 79 -0.71 -8.96 6.08
CA LEU A 79 -0.31 -8.54 4.74
C LEU A 79 -0.72 -7.08 4.53
N PHE A 80 0.26 -6.20 4.33
CA PHE A 80 0.04 -4.81 3.96
C PHE A 80 0.40 -4.58 2.49
N ASN A 81 -0.60 -4.34 1.67
CA ASN A 81 -0.48 -4.04 0.25
C ASN A 81 -0.33 -2.55 0.02
N GLY A 82 0.92 -2.06 0.03
CA GLY A 82 1.28 -0.64 -0.13
C GLY A 82 1.64 -0.23 -1.55
N ALA A 83 1.93 -1.18 -2.44
CA ALA A 83 2.33 -0.88 -3.81
C ALA A 83 1.23 -0.18 -4.61
N GLY A 84 1.61 0.83 -5.38
CA GLY A 84 0.66 1.54 -6.23
C GLY A 84 1.27 2.73 -6.93
N PHE A 85 0.57 3.19 -7.97
CA PHE A 85 0.95 4.32 -8.81
C PHE A 85 -0.23 5.28 -8.96
N VAL A 86 0.05 6.58 -8.94
CA VAL A 86 -0.95 7.65 -9.13
C VAL A 86 -0.89 8.14 -10.56
N HIS A 87 -1.76 7.63 -11.42
CA HIS A 87 -1.94 8.14 -12.78
C HIS A 87 -2.55 9.55 -12.76
N HIS A 88 -2.09 10.40 -13.66
CA HIS A 88 -2.59 11.76 -13.85
C HIS A 88 -3.12 11.92 -15.28
N GLY A 89 -4.40 12.18 -15.43
CA GLY A 89 -5.04 12.39 -16.72
C GLY A 89 -6.56 12.28 -16.64
N THR A 90 -7.24 12.82 -17.67
CA THR A 90 -8.67 12.68 -17.89
C THR A 90 -8.98 11.41 -18.68
N ILE A 91 -10.27 11.09 -18.88
CA ILE A 91 -10.65 9.95 -19.70
C ILE A 91 -10.28 10.14 -21.19
N ILE A 92 -10.22 11.38 -21.66
CA ILE A 92 -9.88 11.68 -23.06
C ILE A 92 -8.39 11.47 -23.33
N ASP A 93 -7.55 11.76 -22.33
CA ASP A 93 -6.09 11.66 -22.47
C ASP A 93 -5.56 10.25 -22.18
N ALA A 94 -6.37 9.41 -21.54
CA ALA A 94 -5.96 8.10 -21.06
C ALA A 94 -5.77 7.11 -22.23
N THR A 95 -4.65 6.38 -22.22
CA THR A 95 -4.37 5.29 -23.15
C THR A 95 -4.69 3.91 -22.52
N GLU A 96 -4.86 2.90 -23.38
CA GLU A 96 -5.05 1.51 -22.92
C GLU A 96 -3.82 0.99 -22.15
N ASP A 97 -2.61 1.34 -22.61
CA ASP A 97 -1.36 0.93 -21.94
C ASP A 97 -1.27 1.50 -20.50
N GLU A 98 -1.63 2.77 -20.32
CA GLU A 98 -1.67 3.40 -18.99
C GLU A 98 -2.73 2.76 -18.09
N TRP A 99 -3.88 2.43 -18.68
CA TRP A 99 -4.94 1.70 -18.00
C TRP A 99 -4.47 0.32 -17.55
N ASP A 100 -3.90 -0.47 -18.45
CA ASP A 100 -3.42 -1.82 -18.16
C ASP A 100 -2.30 -1.82 -17.13
N PHE A 101 -1.34 -0.90 -17.24
CA PHE A 101 -0.27 -0.73 -16.25
C PHE A 101 -0.84 -0.40 -14.87
N ALA A 102 -1.73 0.59 -14.80
CA ALA A 102 -2.31 1.03 -13.52
C ALA A 102 -3.16 -0.08 -12.87
N PHE A 103 -3.97 -0.79 -13.63
CA PHE A 103 -4.74 -1.93 -13.12
C PHE A 103 -3.83 -3.09 -12.72
N ASN A 104 -2.77 -3.37 -13.47
CA ASN A 104 -1.82 -4.42 -13.11
C ASN A 104 -1.10 -4.10 -11.79
N LEU A 105 -0.64 -2.84 -11.63
CA LEU A 105 0.07 -2.43 -10.41
C LEU A 105 -0.85 -2.18 -9.22
N ASN A 106 -1.97 -1.46 -9.39
CA ASN A 106 -2.80 -1.06 -8.26
C ASN A 106 -3.80 -2.13 -7.80
N VAL A 107 -4.21 -3.04 -8.69
CA VAL A 107 -5.29 -4.01 -8.41
C VAL A 107 -4.80 -5.45 -8.52
N ARG A 108 -4.23 -5.86 -9.68
CA ARG A 108 -3.81 -7.23 -9.89
C ARG A 108 -2.68 -7.65 -8.96
N SER A 109 -1.77 -6.74 -8.63
CA SER A 109 -0.72 -6.99 -7.64
C SER A 109 -1.31 -7.41 -6.29
N MET A 110 -2.34 -6.70 -5.81
CA MET A 110 -3.02 -7.03 -4.56
C MET A 110 -3.77 -8.37 -4.64
N MET A 111 -4.39 -8.66 -5.77
CA MET A 111 -4.98 -9.98 -6.00
C MET A 111 -3.93 -11.08 -5.87
N ARG A 112 -2.75 -10.92 -6.50
CA ARG A 112 -1.66 -11.91 -6.46
C ARG A 112 -1.12 -12.13 -5.05
N THR A 113 -0.83 -11.04 -4.31
CA THR A 113 -0.31 -11.14 -2.93
C THR A 113 -1.32 -11.79 -2.00
N ILE A 114 -2.60 -11.42 -2.11
CA ILE A 114 -3.69 -12.02 -1.32
C ILE A 114 -3.85 -13.50 -1.66
N GLN A 115 -3.91 -13.84 -2.96
CA GLN A 115 -4.07 -15.22 -3.42
C GLN A 115 -2.91 -16.11 -2.94
N ALA A 116 -1.69 -15.59 -2.90
CA ALA A 116 -0.53 -16.32 -2.41
C ALA A 116 -0.53 -16.46 -0.87
N ALA A 117 -0.92 -15.42 -0.12
CA ALA A 117 -0.87 -15.44 1.34
C ALA A 117 -2.04 -16.19 2.00
N LEU A 118 -3.20 -16.17 1.36
CA LEU A 118 -4.46 -16.64 1.94
C LEU A 118 -4.44 -18.11 2.37
N PRO A 119 -3.92 -19.09 1.60
CA PRO A 119 -3.88 -20.47 2.01
C PRO A 119 -3.15 -20.68 3.34
N GLY A 120 -1.95 -20.11 3.49
CA GLY A 120 -1.19 -20.22 4.73
C GLY A 120 -1.84 -19.49 5.91
N MET A 121 -2.53 -18.35 5.67
CA MET A 121 -3.33 -17.69 6.72
C MET A 121 -4.48 -18.58 7.18
N LEU A 122 -5.19 -19.22 6.26
CA LEU A 122 -6.29 -20.15 6.59
C LEU A 122 -5.80 -21.35 7.39
N GLU A 123 -4.69 -21.96 6.99
CA GLU A 123 -4.07 -23.09 7.71
C GLU A 123 -3.67 -22.72 9.15
N ARG A 124 -3.24 -21.49 9.38
CA ARG A 124 -2.88 -20.95 10.70
C ARG A 124 -4.09 -20.42 11.50
N GLY A 125 -5.31 -20.53 10.95
CA GLY A 125 -6.55 -20.17 11.62
C GLY A 125 -6.92 -18.67 11.56
N GLY A 126 -6.30 -17.90 10.65
CA GLY A 126 -6.69 -16.52 10.40
C GLY A 126 -5.56 -15.61 9.96
N GLY A 127 -5.92 -14.38 9.60
CA GLY A 127 -4.97 -13.36 9.15
C GLY A 127 -5.60 -11.97 9.02
N SER A 128 -4.76 -10.97 8.83
CA SER A 128 -5.17 -9.58 8.60
C SER A 128 -4.59 -9.06 7.30
N ILE A 129 -5.44 -8.59 6.40
CA ILE A 129 -5.06 -8.01 5.11
C ILE A 129 -5.46 -6.55 5.11
N ILE A 130 -4.51 -5.68 4.75
CA ILE A 130 -4.69 -4.23 4.68
C ILE A 130 -4.30 -3.78 3.27
N ASN A 131 -5.26 -3.22 2.54
CA ASN A 131 -5.07 -2.75 1.18
C ASN A 131 -5.06 -1.22 1.14
N MET A 132 -4.06 -0.63 0.51
CA MET A 132 -3.99 0.82 0.30
C MET A 132 -4.89 1.24 -0.86
N SER A 133 -6.05 1.77 -0.54
CA SER A 133 -6.92 2.47 -1.48
C SER A 133 -6.64 3.98 -1.48
N SER A 134 -7.65 4.80 -1.62
CA SER A 134 -7.58 6.27 -1.58
C SER A 134 -8.95 6.85 -1.28
N ALA A 135 -9.02 8.05 -0.73
CA ALA A 135 -10.25 8.85 -0.74
C ALA A 135 -10.73 9.10 -2.18
N CYS A 136 -9.78 9.34 -3.12
CA CYS A 136 -10.07 9.38 -4.55
C CYS A 136 -10.34 7.96 -5.09
N SER A 137 -11.59 7.52 -4.98
CA SER A 137 -12.06 6.17 -5.30
C SER A 137 -13.58 6.15 -5.44
N SER A 138 -14.26 5.15 -4.88
CA SER A 138 -15.72 5.14 -4.72
C SER A 138 -16.23 6.08 -3.61
N ILE A 139 -15.32 6.77 -2.90
CA ILE A 139 -15.69 7.72 -1.82
C ILE A 139 -15.87 9.12 -2.39
N ILE A 140 -14.85 9.67 -3.07
CA ILE A 140 -14.90 10.96 -3.76
C ILE A 140 -14.20 10.88 -5.12
N GLY A 141 -14.60 11.77 -6.06
CA GLY A 141 -13.84 12.03 -7.28
C GLY A 141 -12.79 13.11 -7.08
N ALA A 142 -11.74 13.10 -7.92
CA ALA A 142 -10.76 14.18 -7.99
C ALA A 142 -10.41 14.49 -9.46
N PRO A 143 -10.17 15.75 -9.84
CA PRO A 143 -9.78 16.11 -11.19
C PRO A 143 -8.52 15.40 -11.64
N ASN A 144 -8.45 15.02 -12.91
CA ASN A 144 -7.30 14.35 -13.53
C ASN A 144 -6.86 13.07 -12.79
N ARG A 145 -7.84 12.27 -12.33
CA ARG A 145 -7.61 11.01 -11.62
C ARG A 145 -8.47 9.87 -12.16
N PHE A 146 -8.79 9.91 -13.47
CA PHE A 146 -9.70 8.94 -14.08
C PHE A 146 -9.25 7.49 -13.82
N ILE A 147 -8.09 7.08 -14.32
CA ILE A 147 -7.57 5.72 -14.15
C ILE A 147 -7.29 5.43 -12.67
N TYR A 148 -6.62 6.36 -11.98
CA TYR A 148 -6.26 6.17 -10.57
C TYR A 148 -7.49 5.95 -9.68
N GLY A 149 -8.49 6.84 -9.77
CA GLY A 149 -9.72 6.72 -8.98
C GLY A 149 -10.46 5.41 -9.26
N THR A 150 -10.50 5.00 -10.53
CA THR A 150 -11.10 3.72 -10.94
C THR A 150 -10.38 2.52 -10.32
N THR A 151 -9.04 2.50 -10.37
CA THR A 151 -8.26 1.41 -9.74
C THR A 151 -8.47 1.38 -8.22
N LYS A 152 -8.53 2.54 -7.56
CA LYS A 152 -8.71 2.60 -6.10
C LYS A 152 -10.15 2.25 -5.67
N ALA A 153 -11.15 2.51 -6.51
CA ALA A 153 -12.50 1.98 -6.32
C ALA A 153 -12.54 0.44 -6.46
N ALA A 154 -11.82 -0.11 -7.45
CA ALA A 154 -11.67 -1.56 -7.61
C ALA A 154 -11.01 -2.23 -6.38
N VAL A 155 -10.01 -1.60 -5.76
CA VAL A 155 -9.39 -2.07 -4.51
C VAL A 155 -10.42 -2.17 -3.38
N ILE A 156 -11.35 -1.21 -3.25
CA ILE A 156 -12.42 -1.29 -2.24
C ILE A 156 -13.34 -2.48 -2.52
N GLY A 157 -13.70 -2.71 -3.79
CA GLY A 157 -14.50 -3.88 -4.21
C GLY A 157 -13.81 -5.19 -3.88
N LEU A 158 -12.54 -5.33 -4.27
CA LEU A 158 -11.70 -6.50 -3.95
C LEU A 158 -11.63 -6.76 -2.45
N THR A 159 -11.40 -5.71 -1.65
CA THR A 159 -11.32 -5.79 -0.19
C THR A 159 -12.60 -6.36 0.42
N LYS A 160 -13.76 -5.84 0.01
CA LYS A 160 -15.07 -6.29 0.49
C LYS A 160 -15.35 -7.74 0.11
N SER A 161 -15.02 -8.14 -1.12
CA SER A 161 -15.22 -9.52 -1.60
C SER A 161 -14.38 -10.51 -0.79
N VAL A 162 -13.08 -10.24 -0.62
CA VAL A 162 -12.20 -11.10 0.19
C VAL A 162 -12.68 -11.17 1.65
N ALA A 163 -13.09 -10.04 2.24
CA ALA A 163 -13.63 -10.04 3.60
C ALA A 163 -14.88 -10.91 3.72
N MET A 164 -15.84 -10.78 2.78
CA MET A 164 -17.07 -11.57 2.83
C MET A 164 -16.85 -13.07 2.67
N ASP A 165 -15.92 -13.46 1.78
CA ASP A 165 -15.65 -14.85 1.48
C ASP A 165 -15.00 -15.59 2.66
N TYR A 166 -14.13 -14.89 3.44
CA TYR A 166 -13.23 -15.55 4.40
C TYR A 166 -13.37 -15.09 5.86
N ILE A 167 -14.29 -14.17 6.20
CA ILE A 167 -14.45 -13.68 7.58
C ILE A 167 -14.76 -14.80 8.58
N LYS A 168 -15.54 -15.81 8.17
CA LYS A 168 -15.88 -16.96 9.03
C LYS A 168 -14.70 -17.88 9.31
N GLN A 169 -13.64 -17.77 8.50
CA GLN A 169 -12.39 -18.52 8.67
C GLN A 169 -11.29 -17.69 9.36
N GLY A 170 -11.66 -16.56 9.98
CA GLY A 170 -10.73 -15.73 10.75
C GLY A 170 -9.90 -14.74 9.91
N ILE A 171 -10.22 -14.53 8.62
CA ILE A 171 -9.56 -13.55 7.78
C ILE A 171 -10.28 -12.20 7.88
N ARG A 172 -9.54 -11.17 8.25
CA ARG A 172 -10.00 -9.77 8.13
C ARG A 172 -9.33 -9.12 6.91
N CYS A 173 -10.09 -8.43 6.10
CA CYS A 173 -9.57 -7.68 4.96
C CYS A 173 -10.15 -6.27 4.98
N ASN A 174 -9.29 -5.25 5.07
CA ASN A 174 -9.68 -3.86 5.19
C ASN A 174 -8.94 -2.98 4.18
N ALA A 175 -9.54 -1.85 3.81
CA ALA A 175 -8.91 -0.84 2.99
C ALA A 175 -8.72 0.45 3.79
N ILE A 176 -7.51 1.03 3.73
CA ILE A 176 -7.24 2.38 4.19
C ILE A 176 -7.37 3.31 2.97
N CYS A 177 -8.09 4.42 3.16
CA CYS A 177 -8.43 5.36 2.09
C CYS A 177 -7.91 6.77 2.41
N PRO A 178 -6.59 7.03 2.33
CA PRO A 178 -6.01 8.31 2.67
C PRO A 178 -6.47 9.43 1.73
N GLY A 179 -6.45 10.66 2.24
CA GLY A 179 -6.39 11.87 1.43
C GLY A 179 -4.98 12.09 0.87
N THR A 180 -4.54 13.35 0.80
CA THR A 180 -3.15 13.64 0.39
C THR A 180 -2.22 13.41 1.56
N VAL A 181 -1.18 12.61 1.34
CA VAL A 181 -0.15 12.23 2.33
C VAL A 181 1.22 12.64 1.83
N GLU A 182 2.03 13.17 2.75
CA GLU A 182 3.44 13.51 2.52
C GLU A 182 4.22 12.27 2.07
N SER A 183 4.90 12.37 0.93
CA SER A 183 5.69 11.27 0.39
C SER A 183 6.64 11.76 -0.71
N PRO A 184 7.76 11.05 -0.97
CA PRO A 184 8.63 11.36 -2.11
C PRO A 184 7.88 11.44 -3.43
N SER A 185 6.95 10.51 -3.68
CA SER A 185 6.15 10.50 -4.92
C SER A 185 5.18 11.69 -5.02
N LEU A 186 4.77 12.31 -3.91
CA LEU A 186 4.03 13.57 -3.94
C LEU A 186 4.91 14.70 -4.44
N HIS A 187 6.14 14.84 -3.90
CA HIS A 187 7.08 15.86 -4.32
C HIS A 187 7.48 15.73 -5.79
N ASP A 188 7.66 14.51 -6.30
CA ASP A 188 7.90 14.27 -7.72
C ASP A 188 6.75 14.83 -8.59
N ARG A 189 5.51 14.59 -8.19
CA ARG A 189 4.33 15.12 -8.89
C ARG A 189 4.21 16.64 -8.77
N LEU A 190 4.56 17.22 -7.62
CA LEU A 190 4.56 18.68 -7.43
C LEU A 190 5.62 19.34 -8.34
N ARG A 191 6.84 18.80 -8.36
CA ARG A 191 7.91 19.26 -9.24
C ARG A 191 7.54 19.19 -10.73
N ALA A 192 6.84 18.13 -11.13
CA ALA A 192 6.38 17.94 -12.50
C ALA A 192 5.37 19.03 -12.97
N THR A 193 4.75 19.79 -12.06
CA THR A 193 3.86 20.91 -12.42
C THR A 193 4.62 22.16 -12.88
N GLY A 194 5.93 22.26 -12.61
CA GLY A 194 6.74 23.43 -12.87
C GLY A 194 6.68 24.54 -11.80
N ASP A 195 5.71 24.50 -10.89
CA ASP A 195 5.59 25.37 -9.71
C ASP A 195 5.20 24.57 -8.47
N GLU A 196 6.19 23.99 -7.83
CA GLU A 196 6.01 23.13 -6.66
C GLU A 196 5.31 23.86 -5.49
N VAL A 197 5.61 25.16 -5.31
CA VAL A 197 5.06 25.95 -4.21
C VAL A 197 3.56 26.18 -4.39
N GLN A 198 3.16 26.59 -5.60
CA GLN A 198 1.73 26.79 -5.89
C GLN A 198 0.98 25.46 -5.88
N ALA A 199 1.55 24.42 -6.48
CA ALA A 199 0.97 23.08 -6.47
C ALA A 199 0.76 22.56 -5.04
N MET A 200 1.71 22.74 -4.14
CA MET A 200 1.55 22.36 -2.73
C MET A 200 0.39 23.12 -2.06
N LYS A 201 0.28 24.44 -2.28
CA LYS A 201 -0.85 25.22 -1.77
C LYS A 201 -2.20 24.69 -2.26
N ASP A 202 -2.28 24.34 -3.54
CA ASP A 202 -3.48 23.77 -4.14
C ASP A 202 -3.84 22.39 -3.56
N PHE A 203 -2.83 21.57 -3.26
CA PHE A 203 -3.04 20.27 -2.60
C PHE A 203 -3.54 20.46 -1.16
N VAL A 204 -2.95 21.39 -0.40
CA VAL A 204 -3.38 21.70 0.97
C VAL A 204 -4.81 22.28 0.97
N ALA A 205 -5.15 23.18 0.04
CA ALA A 205 -6.48 23.78 -0.04
C ALA A 205 -7.61 22.77 -0.26
N ARG A 206 -7.31 21.60 -0.81
CA ARG A 206 -8.28 20.49 -0.97
C ARG A 206 -8.53 19.71 0.32
N GLN A 207 -7.68 19.91 1.34
CA GLN A 207 -7.78 19.17 2.60
C GLN A 207 -8.54 20.04 3.64
N PRO A 208 -9.72 19.60 4.13
CA PRO A 208 -10.45 20.34 5.17
C PRO A 208 -9.64 20.57 6.46
N MET A 209 -8.63 19.73 6.70
CA MET A 209 -7.70 19.86 7.83
C MET A 209 -6.75 21.06 7.71
N GLY A 210 -6.67 21.72 6.55
CA GLY A 210 -5.69 22.79 6.28
C GLY A 210 -4.25 22.34 6.16
N ARG A 211 -4.00 21.03 6.09
CA ARG A 211 -2.68 20.41 5.86
C ARG A 211 -2.82 19.06 5.17
N ILE A 212 -1.74 18.56 4.60
CA ILE A 212 -1.65 17.15 4.17
C ILE A 212 -1.38 16.24 5.38
N GLY A 213 -1.69 14.95 5.25
CA GLY A 213 -1.38 13.95 6.27
C GLY A 213 0.07 13.52 6.22
N THR A 214 0.56 12.86 7.28
CA THR A 214 1.88 12.23 7.30
C THR A 214 1.78 10.72 7.06
N ALA A 215 2.89 10.11 6.66
CA ALA A 215 2.94 8.65 6.49
C ALA A 215 2.73 7.92 7.82
N GLU A 216 3.19 8.50 8.93
CA GLU A 216 3.05 7.96 10.28
C GLU A 216 1.59 7.97 10.76
N GLU A 217 0.80 9.00 10.40
CA GLU A 217 -0.64 9.04 10.70
C GLU A 217 -1.38 7.88 10.02
N ILE A 218 -0.98 7.51 8.80
CA ILE A 218 -1.56 6.36 8.10
C ILE A 218 -1.06 5.04 8.71
N ALA A 219 0.22 4.96 9.04
CA ALA A 219 0.81 3.79 9.69
C ALA A 219 0.20 3.49 11.06
N ALA A 220 -0.20 4.52 11.82
CA ALA A 220 -0.87 4.35 13.10
C ALA A 220 -2.25 3.70 13.00
N LEU A 221 -2.89 3.76 11.82
CA LEU A 221 -4.18 3.12 11.53
C LEU A 221 -4.01 1.66 11.06
N ALA A 222 -2.84 1.31 10.52
CA ALA A 222 -2.57 -0.02 9.97
C ALA A 222 -2.25 -1.04 11.07
#